data_b1daf227672485f8a99bd693bac5d0ac
#
_entry.id   b1daf227672485f8a99bd693bac5d0ac
#
_cell.length_a   1.000
_cell.length_b   1.000
_cell.length_c   1.000
_cell.angle_alpha   90.00
_cell.angle_beta   90.00
_cell.angle_gamma   90.00
#
_symmetry.space_group_name_H-M   'P 1'
#
loop_
_entity.id
_entity.type
_entity.pdbx_description
1 polymer ?
#
loop_
_entity_poly.entity_id
_entity_poly.type
_entity_poly.pdbx_seq_one_letter_code
_entity_poly.pdbx_strand_id
1 'polypeptide(L)' 'MNISPIEQKRIRNINFVMDDLHDSVNTIYELLIDEEYSELKGEVSLVVSKLKNLTDSLEDEI' A
#
# COMPACT_ATOMS: atom_id res chain seq x y z
N MET A 1 -8.16 -25.06 10.88
CA MET A 1 -6.74 -24.67 10.92
C MET A 1 -6.54 -23.63 12.00
N ASN A 2 -5.62 -23.90 12.91
CA ASN A 2 -5.36 -22.97 14.00
C ASN A 2 -4.22 -22.02 13.62
N ILE A 3 -4.60 -20.78 13.37
CA ILE A 3 -3.62 -19.73 13.08
C ILE A 3 -3.36 -19.01 14.42
N SER A 4 -2.09 -18.86 14.77
CA SER A 4 -1.72 -18.19 16.01
C SER A 4 -2.20 -16.74 16.00
N PRO A 5 -2.41 -16.10 17.17
CA PRO A 5 -2.78 -14.69 17.23
C PRO A 5 -1.79 -13.78 16.51
N ILE A 6 -0.49 -14.11 16.55
CA ILE A 6 0.55 -13.35 15.85
C ILE A 6 0.36 -13.46 14.35
N GLU A 7 0.07 -14.67 13.85
CA GLU A 7 -0.18 -14.91 12.44
C GLU A 7 -1.45 -14.16 11.97
N GLN A 8 -2.50 -14.18 12.77
CA GLN A 8 -3.74 -13.47 12.45
C GLN A 8 -3.51 -11.97 12.33
N LYS A 9 -2.74 -11.42 13.26
CA LYS A 9 -2.40 -10.00 13.25
C LYS A 9 -1.58 -9.63 12.02
N ARG A 10 -0.63 -10.49 11.66
CA ARG A 10 0.21 -10.29 10.48
C ARG A 10 -0.65 -10.28 9.21
N ILE A 11 -1.54 -11.24 9.05
CA ILE A 11 -2.42 -11.31 7.88
C ILE A 11 -3.32 -10.08 7.80
N ARG A 12 -3.84 -9.64 8.95
CA ARG A 12 -4.69 -8.46 9.02
C ARG A 12 -3.92 -7.21 8.57
N ASN A 13 -2.67 -7.08 9.01
CA ASN A 13 -1.82 -5.97 8.62
C ASN A 13 -1.52 -5.99 7.12
N ILE A 14 -1.26 -7.18 6.56
CA ILE A 14 -1.03 -7.34 5.12
C ILE A 14 -2.25 -6.89 4.34
N ASN A 15 -3.44 -7.33 4.75
CA ASN A 15 -4.69 -6.95 4.09
C ASN A 15 -4.92 -5.44 4.15
N PHE A 16 -4.63 -4.83 5.29
CA PHE A 16 -4.77 -3.39 5.45
C PHE A 16 -3.86 -2.63 4.49
N VAL A 17 -2.60 -3.04 4.40
CA VAL A 17 -1.61 -2.40 3.50
C VAL A 17 -2.03 -2.59 2.05
N MET A 18 -2.49 -3.78 1.68
CA MET A 18 -2.90 -4.05 0.30
C MET A 18 -4.15 -3.26 -0.08
N ASP A 19 -5.12 -3.15 0.83
CA ASP A 19 -6.32 -2.36 0.58
C ASP A 19 -5.96 -0.89 0.36
N ASP A 20 -5.04 -0.36 1.17
CA ASP A 20 -4.59 1.02 1.05
C ASP A 20 -3.87 1.25 -0.29
N LEU A 21 -3.03 0.30 -0.71
CA LEU A 21 -2.35 0.40 -2.00
C LEU A 21 -3.34 0.31 -3.17
N HIS A 22 -4.34 -0.55 -3.08
CA HIS A 22 -5.37 -0.67 -4.11
C HIS A 22 -6.15 0.64 -4.25
N ASP A 23 -6.50 1.27 -3.13
CA ASP A 23 -7.18 2.56 -3.16
C ASP A 23 -6.32 3.63 -3.84
N SER A 24 -5.02 3.64 -3.55
CA SER A 24 -4.10 4.59 -4.18
C SER A 24 -3.98 4.34 -5.68
N VAL A 25 -3.93 3.07 -6.10
CA VAL A 25 -3.88 2.72 -7.53
C VAL A 25 -5.16 3.19 -8.23
N ASN A 26 -6.31 2.99 -7.60
CA ASN A 26 -7.59 3.47 -8.15
C ASN A 26 -7.60 4.99 -8.30
N THR A 27 -7.07 5.71 -7.32
CA THR A 27 -6.94 7.15 -7.36
C THR A 27 -6.05 7.58 -8.53
N ILE A 28 -4.92 6.90 -8.72
CA ILE A 28 -4.01 7.16 -9.84
C ILE A 28 -4.74 6.98 -11.17
N TYR A 29 -5.54 5.92 -11.28
CA TYR A 29 -6.31 5.65 -12.50
C TYR A 29 -7.26 6.81 -12.81
N GLU A 30 -8.00 7.27 -11.81
CA GLU A 30 -8.93 8.39 -11.97
C GLU A 30 -8.22 9.69 -12.34
N LEU A 31 -7.08 9.96 -11.70
CA LEU A 31 -6.30 11.16 -11.98
C LEU A 31 -5.73 11.15 -13.39
N LEU A 32 -5.36 9.97 -13.90
CA LEU A 32 -4.89 9.83 -15.27
C LEU A 32 -6.01 10.11 -16.28
N ILE A 33 -7.20 9.58 -16.01
CA ILE A 33 -8.36 9.81 -16.89
C ILE A 33 -8.73 11.29 -16.92
N ASP A 34 -8.70 11.95 -15.77
CA ASP A 34 -9.07 13.35 -15.62
C ASP A 34 -7.95 14.32 -16.00
N GLU A 35 -6.77 13.78 -16.36
CA GLU A 35 -5.60 14.59 -16.71
C GLU A 35 -5.15 15.53 -15.60
N GLU A 36 -5.38 15.11 -14.35
CA GLU A 36 -4.96 15.86 -13.15
C GLU A 36 -3.52 15.52 -12.79
N TYR A 37 -2.59 15.94 -13.62
CA TYR A 37 -1.19 15.50 -13.53
C TYR A 37 -0.46 16.03 -12.30
N SER A 38 -0.81 17.21 -11.81
CA SER A 38 -0.20 17.75 -10.59
C SER A 38 -0.51 16.88 -9.38
N GLU A 39 -1.78 16.50 -9.24
CA GLU A 39 -2.22 15.64 -8.15
C GLU A 39 -1.70 14.22 -8.33
N LEU A 40 -1.59 13.78 -9.58
CA LEU A 40 -1.06 12.46 -9.91
C LEU A 40 0.36 12.30 -9.39
N LYS A 41 1.21 13.30 -9.56
CA LYS A 41 2.59 13.25 -9.08
C LYS A 41 2.64 13.06 -7.56
N GLY A 42 1.76 13.75 -6.83
CA GLY A 42 1.67 13.61 -5.38
C GLY A 42 1.24 12.20 -4.97
N GLU A 43 0.22 11.66 -5.66
CA GLU A 43 -0.27 10.33 -5.35
C GLU A 43 0.76 9.24 -5.66
N VAL A 44 1.47 9.37 -6.77
CA VAL A 44 2.55 8.44 -7.13
C VAL A 44 3.66 8.47 -6.09
N SER A 45 4.05 9.68 -5.63
CA SER A 45 5.06 9.82 -4.58
C SER A 45 4.63 9.12 -3.29
N LEU A 46 3.35 9.23 -2.96
CA LEU A 46 2.79 8.59 -1.77
C LEU A 46 2.86 7.08 -1.87
N VAL A 47 2.51 6.52 -3.03
CA VAL A 47 2.58 5.08 -3.27
C VAL A 47 4.02 4.59 -3.18
N VAL A 48 4.96 5.32 -3.75
CA VAL A 48 6.39 4.97 -3.66
C VAL A 48 6.84 4.91 -2.21
N SER A 49 6.43 5.89 -1.38
CA SER A 49 6.75 5.89 0.04
C SER A 49 6.16 4.68 0.76
N LYS A 50 4.91 4.33 0.46
CA LYS A 50 4.25 3.17 1.06
C LYS A 50 4.97 1.88 0.72
N LEU A 51 5.36 1.71 -0.54
CA LEU A 51 6.10 0.53 -0.98
C LEU A 51 7.47 0.45 -0.32
N LYS A 52 8.13 1.57 -0.19
CA LYS A 52 9.44 1.65 0.45
C LYS A 52 9.34 1.26 1.93
N ASN A 53 8.34 1.75 2.63
CA ASN A 53 8.09 1.40 4.02
C ASN A 53 7.81 -0.09 4.17
N LEU A 54 7.07 -0.68 3.24
CA LEU A 54 6.80 -2.10 3.23
C LEU A 54 8.09 -2.90 3.10
N THR A 55 8.97 -2.50 2.19
CA THR A 55 10.26 -3.16 2.00
C THR A 55 11.13 -3.07 3.25
N ASP A 56 11.17 -1.89 3.88
CA ASP A 56 11.93 -1.70 5.10
C ASP A 56 11.43 -2.60 6.23
N SER A 57 10.12 -2.77 6.33
CA SER A 57 9.52 -3.67 7.32
C SER A 57 9.92 -5.12 7.09
N LEU A 58 9.99 -5.54 5.83
CA LEU A 58 10.41 -6.90 5.50
C LEU A 58 11.86 -7.15 5.87
N GLU A 59 12.72 -6.17 5.70
CA GLU A 59 14.12 -6.28 6.08
C GLU A 59 14.30 -6.52 7.58
N ASP A 60 13.45 -5.91 8.39
CA ASP A 60 13.50 -6.07 9.84
C ASP A 60 13.08 -7.48 10.27
N GLU A 61 12.31 -8.18 9.46
CA GLU A 61 11.84 -9.53 9.76
C GLU A 61 12.82 -10.62 9.33
N ILE A 62 13.78 -10.29 8.54
CA ILE A 62 14.79 -11.22 8.06
C ILE A 62 16.03 -11.15 8.95
#